data_bbf01eeb2a2649d4991b181c243d55a9
#
_entry.id   bbf01eeb2a2649d4991b181c243d55a9
#
_cell.length_a   1.000
_cell.length_b   1.000
_cell.length_c   1.000
_cell.angle_alpha   90.00
_cell.angle_beta   90.00
_cell.angle_gamma   90.00
#
_symmetry.space_group_name_H-M   'P 1'
#
loop_
_entity.id
_entity.type
_entity.pdbx_description
1 polymer ?
#
loop_
_entity_poly.entity_id
_entity_poly.type
_entity_poly.pdbx_seq_one_letter_code
_entity_poly.pdbx_strand_id
1 'polypeptide(L)'
;MAKYQNILVAIDPNQDDQPALRRAVYLVQRNGGTIKAFLAIYDLSYDMTTLLSPDERTAMRKGVISQRSAWISEQCRFYLDAGIPIEIKVVWHNRPYEAIIQEVLNAKHDLLLKMAHQHD
;
A
#
# COMPACT_ATOMS: atom_id res chain seq x y z
N MET A 1 -18.90 2.21 21.40
CA MET A 1 -18.07 1.29 20.60
C MET A 1 -17.05 2.06 19.78
N ALA A 2 -15.80 1.65 19.88
CA ALA A 2 -14.76 2.24 19.06
C ALA A 2 -14.96 1.87 17.59
N LYS A 3 -14.98 2.88 16.73
CA LYS A 3 -15.05 2.70 15.28
C LYS A 3 -13.75 3.16 14.68
N TYR A 4 -13.18 2.31 13.83
CA TYR A 4 -11.99 2.67 13.10
C TYR A 4 -12.42 3.49 11.88
N GLN A 5 -11.93 4.73 11.79
CA GLN A 5 -12.31 5.67 10.76
C GLN A 5 -11.25 5.87 9.68
N ASN A 6 -10.02 5.49 9.96
CA ASN A 6 -8.89 5.74 9.06
C ASN A 6 -7.99 4.50 9.06
N ILE A 7 -8.27 3.58 8.16
CA ILE A 7 -7.64 2.26 8.13
C ILE A 7 -6.50 2.25 7.11
N LEU A 8 -5.32 1.83 7.55
CA LEU A 8 -4.19 1.58 6.67
C LEU A 8 -4.11 0.09 6.36
N VAL A 9 -4.11 -0.26 5.09
CA VAL A 9 -3.91 -1.64 4.64
C VAL A 9 -2.54 -1.74 4.00
N ALA A 10 -1.67 -2.56 4.59
CA ALA A 10 -0.37 -2.87 3.99
C ALA A 10 -0.57 -3.94 2.93
N ILE A 11 -0.40 -3.57 1.68
CA ILE A 11 -0.59 -4.46 0.53
C ILE A 11 0.61 -5.41 0.42
N ASP A 12 0.33 -6.69 0.17
CA ASP A 12 1.36 -7.69 -0.11
C ASP A 12 1.60 -7.73 -1.62
N PRO A 13 2.80 -7.34 -2.09
CA PRO A 13 3.06 -7.27 -3.53
C PRO A 13 3.22 -8.65 -4.19
N ASN A 14 3.28 -9.71 -3.41
CA ASN A 14 3.55 -11.06 -3.89
C ASN A 14 2.29 -11.92 -4.04
N GLN A 15 1.13 -11.37 -3.75
CA GLN A 15 -0.14 -12.10 -3.83
C GLN A 15 -1.19 -11.28 -4.57
N ASP A 16 -1.98 -11.97 -5.39
CA ASP A 16 -3.13 -11.35 -6.03
C ASP A 16 -4.30 -11.19 -5.05
N ASP A 17 -4.42 -12.12 -4.11
CA ASP A 17 -5.44 -12.05 -3.08
C ASP A 17 -4.96 -11.25 -1.89
N GLN A 18 -5.78 -10.28 -1.46
CA GLN A 18 -5.44 -9.37 -0.37
C GLN A 18 -6.48 -9.47 0.76
N PRO A 19 -6.36 -10.49 1.64
CA PRO A 19 -7.33 -10.65 2.73
C PRO A 19 -7.43 -9.44 3.65
N ALA A 20 -6.30 -8.74 3.89
CA ALA A 20 -6.32 -7.54 4.73
C ALA A 20 -7.20 -6.44 4.11
N LEU A 21 -7.16 -6.30 2.78
CA LEU A 21 -8.02 -5.33 2.09
C LEU A 21 -9.50 -5.72 2.22
N ARG A 22 -9.82 -7.00 2.05
CA ARG A 22 -11.20 -7.47 2.23
C ARG A 22 -11.70 -7.18 3.64
N ARG A 23 -10.85 -7.39 4.63
CA ARG A 23 -11.22 -7.10 6.04
C ARG A 23 -11.49 -5.61 6.24
N ALA A 24 -10.65 -4.76 5.67
CA ALA A 24 -10.83 -3.31 5.76
C ALA A 24 -12.14 -2.87 5.10
N VAL A 25 -12.45 -3.41 3.93
CA VAL A 25 -13.69 -3.11 3.22
C VAL A 25 -14.91 -3.51 4.07
N TYR A 26 -14.86 -4.69 4.66
CA TYR A 26 -15.91 -5.16 5.55
C TYR A 26 -16.15 -4.18 6.70
N LEU A 27 -15.07 -3.73 7.34
CA LEU A 27 -15.17 -2.80 8.48
C LEU A 27 -15.75 -1.44 8.04
N VAL A 28 -15.30 -0.92 6.91
CA VAL A 28 -15.79 0.37 6.39
C VAL A 28 -17.25 0.28 5.99
N GLN A 29 -17.67 -0.82 5.38
CA GLN A 29 -19.08 -1.00 5.02
C GLN A 29 -20.00 -1.00 6.24
N ARG A 30 -19.50 -1.50 7.36
CA ARG A 30 -20.31 -1.57 8.60
C ARG A 30 -20.24 -0.29 9.41
N ASN A 31 -19.08 0.36 9.47
CA ASN A 31 -18.82 1.43 10.42
C ASN A 31 -18.53 2.79 9.77
N GLY A 32 -18.44 2.83 8.45
CA GLY A 32 -17.94 4.02 7.75
C GLY A 32 -16.43 4.15 7.86
N GLY A 33 -15.91 5.29 7.42
CA GLY A 33 -14.48 5.55 7.45
C GLY A 33 -13.83 5.44 6.07
N THR A 34 -12.51 5.49 6.04
CA THR A 34 -11.72 5.47 4.81
C THR A 34 -10.59 4.46 4.90
N ILE A 35 -10.12 4.02 3.73
CA ILE A 35 -9.04 3.05 3.61
C ILE A 35 -7.92 3.69 2.81
N LYS A 36 -6.67 3.47 3.25
CA LYS A 36 -5.50 3.72 2.43
C LYS A 36 -4.84 2.39 2.13
N ALA A 37 -4.77 2.02 0.85
CA ALA A 37 -4.04 0.85 0.38
C ALA A 37 -2.60 1.29 0.14
N PHE A 38 -1.67 0.82 0.96
CA PHE A 38 -0.31 1.33 1.04
C PHE A 38 0.68 0.23 0.67
N LEU A 39 1.66 0.59 -0.16
CA LEU A 39 2.75 -0.31 -0.51
C LEU A 39 4.05 0.47 -0.49
N ALA A 40 5.02 0.00 0.29
CA ALA A 40 6.39 0.50 0.26
C ALA A 40 7.24 -0.51 -0.50
N ILE A 41 7.92 -0.05 -1.53
CA ILE A 41 8.74 -0.90 -2.39
C ILE A 41 10.20 -0.47 -2.33
N TYR A 42 11.08 -1.43 -2.53
CA TYR A 42 12.51 -1.17 -2.64
C TYR A 42 13.16 -2.30 -3.43
N ASP A 43 13.98 -1.92 -4.38
CA ASP A 43 14.79 -2.86 -5.15
C ASP A 43 16.23 -2.35 -5.17
N LEU A 44 17.10 -3.05 -4.47
CA LEU A 44 18.50 -2.69 -4.32
C LEU A 44 19.21 -2.61 -5.68
N SER A 45 18.80 -3.43 -6.65
CA SER A 45 19.46 -3.44 -7.95
C SER A 45 19.38 -2.11 -8.68
N TYR A 46 18.31 -1.33 -8.48
CA TYR A 46 18.20 -0.01 -9.09
C TYR A 46 19.20 1.00 -8.49
N ASP A 47 19.46 0.88 -7.19
CA ASP A 47 20.40 1.79 -6.52
C ASP A 47 21.84 1.41 -6.75
N MET A 48 22.12 0.14 -7.04
CA MET A 48 23.48 -0.37 -7.20
C MET A 48 23.99 -0.31 -8.64
N THR A 49 23.13 -0.01 -9.61
CA THR A 49 23.62 0.08 -10.99
C THR A 49 24.37 1.38 -11.22
N THR A 50 25.56 1.27 -11.81
CA THR A 50 26.39 2.42 -12.17
C THR A 50 26.20 2.85 -13.61
N LEU A 51 25.35 2.11 -14.37
CA LEU A 51 25.12 2.36 -15.78
C LEU A 51 24.09 3.48 -16.00
N LEU A 52 23.31 3.80 -14.97
CA LEU A 52 22.25 4.79 -15.06
C LEU A 52 22.65 6.09 -14.39
N SER A 53 22.31 7.21 -15.01
CA SER A 53 22.44 8.52 -14.38
C SER A 53 21.41 8.66 -13.23
N PRO A 54 21.60 9.64 -12.32
CA PRO A 54 20.60 9.89 -11.29
C PRO A 54 19.19 10.17 -11.86
N ASP A 55 19.10 10.90 -12.97
CA ASP A 55 17.81 11.19 -13.61
C ASP A 55 17.15 9.94 -14.16
N GLU A 56 17.95 9.05 -14.78
CA GLU A 56 17.45 7.78 -15.29
C GLU A 56 16.96 6.89 -14.16
N ARG A 57 17.68 6.84 -13.03
CA ARG A 57 17.25 6.08 -11.86
C ARG A 57 15.94 6.60 -11.29
N THR A 58 15.80 7.93 -11.21
CA THR A 58 14.55 8.55 -10.75
C THR A 58 13.40 8.19 -11.67
N ALA A 59 13.60 8.23 -12.98
CA ALA A 59 12.57 7.86 -13.96
C ALA A 59 12.17 6.40 -13.81
N MET A 60 13.12 5.50 -13.59
CA MET A 60 12.84 4.08 -13.38
C MET A 60 12.03 3.83 -12.12
N ARG A 61 12.37 4.50 -11.03
CA ARG A 61 11.61 4.40 -9.77
C ARG A 61 10.17 4.85 -9.97
N LYS A 62 9.97 5.98 -10.65
CA LYS A 62 8.63 6.49 -10.96
C LYS A 62 7.84 5.49 -11.79
N GLY A 63 8.48 4.84 -12.76
CA GLY A 63 7.86 3.83 -13.59
C GLY A 63 7.38 2.63 -12.76
N VAL A 64 8.22 2.14 -11.84
CA VAL A 64 7.87 1.03 -10.96
C VAL A 64 6.71 1.42 -10.05
N ILE A 65 6.76 2.62 -9.49
CA ILE A 65 5.68 3.13 -8.63
C ILE A 65 4.37 3.19 -9.40
N SER A 66 4.40 3.70 -10.65
CA SER A 66 3.20 3.76 -11.49
C SER A 66 2.63 2.39 -11.79
N GLN A 67 3.48 1.41 -12.11
CA GLN A 67 3.05 0.04 -12.38
C GLN A 67 2.40 -0.59 -11.16
N ARG A 68 3.00 -0.41 -9.99
CA ARG A 68 2.45 -0.96 -8.75
C ARG A 68 1.16 -0.27 -8.34
N SER A 69 1.06 1.05 -8.55
CA SER A 69 -0.17 1.78 -8.29
C SER A 69 -1.31 1.31 -9.18
N ALA A 70 -1.04 1.06 -10.46
CA ALA A 70 -2.03 0.54 -11.39
C ALA A 70 -2.49 -0.87 -10.99
N TRP A 71 -1.54 -1.71 -10.56
CA TRP A 71 -1.87 -3.06 -10.10
C TRP A 71 -2.78 -3.03 -8.87
N ILE A 72 -2.47 -2.16 -7.89
CA ILE A 72 -3.31 -2.00 -6.69
C ILE A 72 -4.69 -1.47 -7.08
N SER A 73 -4.76 -0.52 -8.02
CA SER A 73 -6.04 0.00 -8.51
C SER A 73 -6.90 -1.12 -9.09
N GLU A 74 -6.29 -2.05 -9.84
CA GLU A 74 -7.03 -3.21 -10.34
C GLU A 74 -7.53 -4.10 -9.21
N GLN A 75 -6.73 -4.32 -8.18
CA GLN A 75 -7.14 -5.09 -7.02
C GLN A 75 -8.31 -4.43 -6.28
N CYS A 76 -8.38 -3.10 -6.32
CA CYS A 76 -9.42 -2.34 -5.62
C CYS A 76 -10.62 -2.00 -6.50
N ARG A 77 -10.58 -2.29 -7.79
CA ARG A 77 -11.58 -1.80 -8.75
C ARG A 77 -13.01 -2.12 -8.33
N PHE A 78 -13.26 -3.35 -7.95
CA PHE A 78 -14.61 -3.78 -7.54
C PHE A 78 -15.12 -2.92 -6.38
N TYR A 79 -14.27 -2.67 -5.40
CA TYR A 79 -14.64 -1.88 -4.22
C TYR A 79 -14.77 -0.40 -4.55
N LEU A 80 -13.88 0.13 -5.38
CA LEU A 80 -13.95 1.53 -5.81
C LEU A 80 -15.22 1.80 -6.60
N ASP A 81 -15.59 0.89 -7.50
CA ASP A 81 -16.82 1.00 -8.30
C ASP A 81 -18.05 0.91 -7.41
N ALA A 82 -17.95 0.21 -6.29
CA ALA A 82 -19.04 0.10 -5.30
C ALA A 82 -19.09 1.31 -4.36
N GLY A 83 -18.21 2.30 -4.53
CA GLY A 83 -18.23 3.53 -3.74
C GLY A 83 -17.46 3.44 -2.43
N ILE A 84 -16.63 2.41 -2.23
CA ILE A 84 -15.80 2.31 -1.02
C ILE A 84 -14.66 3.34 -1.13
N PRO A 85 -14.46 4.20 -0.12
CA PRO A 85 -13.41 5.22 -0.17
C PRO A 85 -12.03 4.62 0.09
N ILE A 86 -11.28 4.37 -0.99
CA ILE A 86 -9.94 3.81 -0.94
C ILE A 86 -8.98 4.76 -1.64
N GLU A 87 -7.95 5.21 -0.92
CA GLU A 87 -6.82 5.93 -1.48
C GLU A 87 -5.67 4.95 -1.67
N ILE A 88 -4.95 5.07 -2.77
CA ILE A 88 -3.81 4.20 -3.08
C ILE A 88 -2.54 5.02 -2.97
N LYS A 89 -1.57 4.51 -2.20
CA LYS A 89 -0.27 5.16 -2.05
C LYS A 89 0.84 4.15 -2.17
N VAL A 90 1.76 4.37 -3.12
CA VAL A 90 2.95 3.55 -3.31
C VAL A 90 4.15 4.45 -3.14
N VAL A 91 5.09 4.03 -2.29
CA VAL A 91 6.31 4.80 -2.03
C VAL A 91 7.54 3.93 -2.26
N TRP A 92 8.65 4.59 -2.61
CA TRP A 92 9.96 3.94 -2.68
C TRP A 92 10.68 4.22 -1.36
N HIS A 93 11.00 3.15 -0.62
CA HIS A 93 11.64 3.31 0.70
C HIS A 93 12.49 2.07 0.98
N ASN A 94 13.73 2.30 1.37
CA ASN A 94 14.69 1.21 1.63
C ASN A 94 14.37 0.40 2.89
N ARG A 95 13.43 0.85 3.70
CA ARG A 95 12.96 0.15 4.90
C ARG A 95 11.43 0.14 4.92
N PRO A 96 10.81 -0.85 4.23
CA PRO A 96 9.35 -0.85 4.05
C PRO A 96 8.55 -0.78 5.35
N TYR A 97 9.03 -1.45 6.40
CA TYR A 97 8.31 -1.42 7.69
C TYR A 97 8.35 -0.04 8.34
N GLU A 98 9.47 0.67 8.22
CA GLU A 98 9.55 2.05 8.70
C GLU A 98 8.61 2.96 7.94
N ALA A 99 8.50 2.77 6.63
CA ALA A 99 7.57 3.55 5.81
C ALA A 99 6.14 3.36 6.28
N ILE A 100 5.75 2.14 6.62
CA ILE A 100 4.42 1.84 7.15
C ILE A 100 4.20 2.57 8.48
N ILE A 101 5.16 2.49 9.39
CA ILE A 101 5.07 3.14 10.70
C ILE A 101 4.94 4.66 10.54
N GLN A 102 5.77 5.24 9.68
CA GLN A 102 5.71 6.68 9.40
C GLN A 102 4.36 7.10 8.85
N GLU A 103 3.79 6.29 7.95
CA GLU A 103 2.48 6.58 7.37
C GLU A 103 1.38 6.52 8.44
N VAL A 104 1.41 5.52 9.31
CA VAL A 104 0.46 5.40 10.41
C VAL A 104 0.50 6.64 11.29
N LEU A 105 1.70 7.10 11.65
CA LEU A 105 1.86 8.24 12.55
C LEU A 105 1.52 9.57 11.86
N ASN A 106 1.96 9.77 10.63
CA ASN A 106 1.80 11.05 9.93
C ASN A 106 0.37 11.28 9.46
N ALA A 107 -0.30 10.25 9.02
CA ALA A 107 -1.68 10.34 8.53
C ALA A 107 -2.71 9.95 9.59
N LYS A 108 -2.28 9.69 10.81
CA LYS A 108 -3.15 9.41 11.96
C LYS A 108 -4.12 8.26 11.71
N HIS A 109 -3.60 7.17 11.15
CA HIS A 109 -4.40 5.96 11.00
C HIS A 109 -4.70 5.35 12.35
N ASP A 110 -5.91 4.87 12.54
CA ASP A 110 -6.36 4.28 13.80
C ASP A 110 -6.40 2.75 13.78
N LEU A 111 -6.14 2.15 12.61
CA LEU A 111 -6.03 0.71 12.48
C LEU A 111 -5.09 0.38 11.34
N LEU A 112 -4.19 -0.56 11.57
CA LEU A 112 -3.31 -1.12 10.55
C LEU A 112 -3.67 -2.58 10.34
N LEU A 113 -4.01 -2.94 9.10
CA LEU A 113 -4.24 -4.32 8.71
C LEU A 113 -3.13 -4.78 7.78
N LYS A 114 -2.54 -5.89 8.12
CA LYS A 114 -1.42 -6.46 7.40
C LYS A 114 -1.57 -7.98 7.39
N MET A 115 -1.19 -8.60 6.28
CA MET A 115 -1.19 -10.05 6.21
C MET A 115 -0.06 -10.63 7.05
N ALA A 116 -0.35 -11.71 7.77
CA ALA A 116 0.68 -12.43 8.49
C ALA A 116 1.56 -13.18 7.49
N HIS A 117 2.88 -13.06 7.66
CA HIS A 117 3.82 -13.86 6.90
C HIS A 117 4.00 -15.21 7.61
N GLN A 118 3.83 -16.29 6.85
CA GLN A 118 4.16 -17.60 7.36
C GLN A 118 5.62 -17.87 7.04
N HIS A 119 6.36 -18.19 8.07
CA HIS A 119 7.74 -18.65 7.93
C HIS A 119 7.76 -20.17 8.00
N ASP A 120 8.20 -20.77 6.95
CA ASP A 120 8.41 -22.22 6.94
C ASP A 120 9.78 -22.58 7.48
#